data_ca91dde1e2da360d5e8617f2051d5d43
#
_entry.id   ca91dde1e2da360d5e8617f2051d5d43
#
_cell.length_a   1.000
_cell.length_b   1.000
_cell.length_c   1.000
_cell.angle_alpha   90.00
_cell.angle_beta   90.00
_cell.angle_gamma   90.00
#
_symmetry.space_group_name_H-M   'P 1'
#
loop_
_entity.id
_entity.type
_entity.pdbx_description
1 polymer ?
#
loop_
_entity_poly.entity_id
_entity_poly.type
_entity_poly.pdbx_seq_one_letter_code
_entity_poly.pdbx_strand_id
1 'polypeptide(L)'
;GSWSAEGQRLVPRSEMPVYKRQLFPERVFGEAPDDLGQTLFENEGIRLWTLDGRIGIVSFKSKLNAVSDAVLDGVLSAVEHAETNLDALVIWQTKGPFSVGADLSAVVPLLQAGDFDAFESVVRKFQRTTTRLRDASVPVVGAAQGFALGGGCEFLMYCDHVVAAMETYVGLVEVGVGLLPAGGGCTALAQRAATEAVDGDIFRQLKAPFEAVAMGKVAKSAFEAQDMGLLRRSDTVILNPNELLYVALQWARALAESGYRPLLPKTVPVAGRTGIANLQTIMANMEAGGFISEHDYLIGEKIAVALCGGEIDGGIEVDEAWLLGLERQAFVALARTEQTQARIDHMLKTGKPLRN
;
A
#
# COMPACT_ATOMS: atom_id res chain seq x y z
N GLY A 1 -15.78 15.77 28.20
CA GLY A 1 -16.20 17.18 28.17
C GLY A 1 -15.05 18.12 27.81
N SER A 2 -15.39 19.37 27.49
CA SER A 2 -14.39 20.42 27.23
C SER A 2 -14.24 21.29 28.48
N TRP A 3 -13.02 21.76 28.73
CA TRP A 3 -12.77 22.70 29.84
C TRP A 3 -13.29 24.10 29.47
N SER A 4 -14.18 24.67 30.30
CA SER A 4 -14.61 26.06 30.17
C SER A 4 -13.74 26.95 31.05
N ALA A 5 -13.03 27.90 30.46
CA ALA A 5 -12.23 28.86 31.18
C ALA A 5 -13.09 29.82 32.01
N GLU A 6 -14.27 30.23 31.52
CA GLU A 6 -15.22 31.09 32.25
C GLU A 6 -15.83 30.37 33.44
N GLY A 7 -16.29 29.13 33.25
CA GLY A 7 -16.95 28.35 34.27
C GLY A 7 -15.98 27.60 35.20
N GLN A 8 -14.71 27.56 34.91
CA GLN A 8 -13.67 26.76 35.59
C GLN A 8 -14.12 25.32 35.88
N ARG A 9 -14.80 24.72 34.90
CA ARG A 9 -15.38 23.36 35.00
C ARG A 9 -15.41 22.68 33.66
N LEU A 10 -15.53 21.37 33.67
CA LEU A 10 -15.83 20.59 32.47
C LEU A 10 -17.30 20.84 32.07
N VAL A 11 -17.49 21.17 30.79
CA VAL A 11 -18.81 21.32 30.17
C VAL A 11 -19.01 20.23 29.13
N PRO A 12 -20.25 19.87 28.76
CA PRO A 12 -20.48 18.96 27.66
C PRO A 12 -19.77 19.40 26.40
N ARG A 13 -19.28 18.46 25.60
CA ARG A 13 -18.66 18.75 24.33
C ARG A 13 -19.63 19.49 23.41
N SER A 14 -19.15 20.49 22.70
CA SER A 14 -19.96 21.23 21.75
C SER A 14 -20.55 20.29 20.67
N GLU A 15 -21.78 20.55 20.27
CA GLU A 15 -22.47 19.83 19.20
C GLU A 15 -22.14 20.40 17.80
N MET A 16 -21.16 21.28 17.68
CA MET A 16 -20.73 21.81 16.38
C MET A 16 -20.35 20.67 15.42
N PRO A 17 -20.61 20.83 14.10
CA PRO A 17 -20.35 19.77 13.10
C PRO A 17 -18.92 19.25 13.13
N VAL A 18 -17.92 20.10 13.41
CA VAL A 18 -16.51 19.69 13.49
C VAL A 18 -16.24 18.64 14.57
N TYR A 19 -16.97 18.73 15.71
CA TYR A 19 -16.82 17.74 16.78
C TYR A 19 -17.57 16.44 16.49
N LYS A 20 -18.67 16.49 15.72
CA LYS A 20 -19.40 15.29 15.31
C LYS A 20 -18.60 14.42 14.32
N ARG A 21 -17.63 15.02 13.59
CA ARG A 21 -16.73 14.28 12.70
C ARG A 21 -15.64 13.49 13.43
N GLN A 22 -15.36 13.83 14.68
CA GLN A 22 -14.39 13.09 15.51
C GLN A 22 -15.12 11.95 16.22
N LEU A 23 -15.21 10.80 15.55
CA LEU A 23 -16.01 9.65 16.01
C LEU A 23 -15.54 9.10 17.36
N PHE A 24 -14.24 9.22 17.64
CA PHE A 24 -13.61 8.76 18.89
C PHE A 24 -12.88 9.93 19.57
N PRO A 25 -13.62 10.79 20.29
CA PRO A 25 -13.04 11.97 20.93
C PRO A 25 -11.98 11.65 21.99
N GLU A 26 -12.02 10.48 22.61
CA GLU A 26 -11.06 10.00 23.60
C GLU A 26 -9.66 9.93 23.02
N ARG A 27 -9.54 9.60 21.75
CA ARG A 27 -8.25 9.54 21.02
C ARG A 27 -7.54 10.90 20.92
N VAL A 28 -8.30 12.00 20.92
CA VAL A 28 -7.73 13.36 20.94
C VAL A 28 -6.90 13.59 22.21
N PHE A 29 -7.26 12.89 23.30
CA PHE A 29 -6.56 12.94 24.58
C PHE A 29 -5.57 11.78 24.77
N GLY A 30 -5.33 10.95 23.73
CA GLY A 30 -4.45 9.79 23.81
C GLY A 30 -5.07 8.58 24.52
N GLU A 31 -6.38 8.64 24.79
CA GLU A 31 -7.14 7.57 25.47
C GLU A 31 -7.67 6.55 24.44
N ALA A 32 -7.87 5.31 24.89
CA ALA A 32 -8.56 4.31 24.07
C ALA A 32 -10.06 4.58 24.09
N PRO A 33 -10.77 4.47 22.96
CA PRO A 33 -12.23 4.51 22.96
C PRO A 33 -12.83 3.39 23.79
N ASP A 34 -13.88 3.68 24.55
CA ASP A 34 -14.60 2.70 25.37
C ASP A 34 -15.34 1.68 24.48
N ASP A 35 -15.86 2.13 23.33
CA ASP A 35 -16.54 1.29 22.34
C ASP A 35 -16.04 1.60 20.93
N LEU A 36 -15.59 0.56 20.23
CA LEU A 36 -15.17 0.59 18.83
C LEU A 36 -16.22 -0.01 17.88
N GLY A 37 -17.47 -0.11 18.30
CA GLY A 37 -18.54 -0.68 17.50
C GLY A 37 -18.58 -2.20 17.48
N GLN A 38 -19.54 -2.75 16.71
CA GLN A 38 -19.84 -4.17 16.66
C GLN A 38 -18.83 -4.96 15.83
N THR A 39 -18.25 -6.01 16.39
CA THR A 39 -17.43 -6.98 15.64
C THR A 39 -18.35 -7.89 14.81
N LEU A 40 -18.07 -7.99 13.52
CA LEU A 40 -18.74 -8.89 12.58
C LEU A 40 -17.96 -10.20 12.43
N PHE A 41 -16.64 -10.10 12.34
CA PHE A 41 -15.73 -11.22 12.19
C PHE A 41 -14.34 -10.82 12.70
N GLU A 42 -13.59 -11.76 13.24
CA GLU A 42 -12.17 -11.58 13.54
C GLU A 42 -11.39 -12.89 13.42
N ASN A 43 -10.12 -12.75 13.08
CA ASN A 43 -9.13 -13.82 13.15
C ASN A 43 -7.88 -13.32 13.90
N GLU A 44 -6.76 -14.03 13.78
CA GLU A 44 -5.50 -13.60 14.40
C GLU A 44 -4.93 -12.32 13.75
N GLY A 45 -5.22 -12.08 12.46
CA GLY A 45 -4.66 -10.97 11.68
C GLY A 45 -5.50 -9.71 11.66
N ILE A 46 -6.82 -9.83 11.64
CA ILE A 46 -7.73 -8.68 11.52
C ILE A 46 -8.92 -8.75 12.45
N ARG A 47 -9.54 -7.58 12.65
CA ARG A 47 -10.92 -7.43 13.12
C ARG A 47 -11.72 -6.73 12.02
N LEU A 48 -12.82 -7.35 11.56
CA LEU A 48 -13.87 -6.71 10.77
C LEU A 48 -14.99 -6.28 11.71
N TRP A 49 -15.33 -5.01 11.71
CA TRP A 49 -16.31 -4.42 12.61
C TRP A 49 -17.09 -3.29 11.93
N THR A 50 -18.16 -2.81 12.54
CA THR A 50 -19.01 -1.77 11.97
C THR A 50 -19.54 -0.83 13.03
N LEU A 51 -19.89 0.40 12.63
CA LEU A 51 -20.56 1.40 13.45
C LEU A 51 -22.08 1.48 13.16
N ASP A 52 -22.48 1.15 11.95
CA ASP A 52 -23.86 1.36 11.46
C ASP A 52 -24.50 0.10 10.82
N GLY A 53 -23.79 -1.02 10.83
CA GLY A 53 -24.23 -2.27 10.20
C GLY A 53 -24.15 -2.30 8.67
N ARG A 54 -23.76 -1.19 8.02
CA ARG A 54 -23.73 -1.06 6.55
C ARG A 54 -22.31 -1.05 5.99
N ILE A 55 -21.38 -0.38 6.67
CA ILE A 55 -19.99 -0.26 6.22
C ILE A 55 -19.10 -1.05 7.18
N GLY A 56 -18.33 -1.97 6.62
CA GLY A 56 -17.34 -2.73 7.36
C GLY A 56 -16.03 -1.96 7.52
N ILE A 57 -15.41 -2.07 8.68
CA ILE A 57 -14.11 -1.47 8.98
C ILE A 57 -13.14 -2.61 9.27
N VAL A 58 -12.07 -2.69 8.48
CA VAL A 58 -10.99 -3.67 8.64
C VAL A 58 -9.85 -3.02 9.41
N SER A 59 -9.51 -3.57 10.57
CA SER A 59 -8.37 -3.15 11.38
C SER A 59 -7.42 -4.32 11.60
N PHE A 60 -6.12 -4.11 11.38
CA PHE A 60 -5.11 -5.15 11.60
C PHE A 60 -4.78 -5.30 13.08
N LYS A 61 -4.46 -6.53 13.49
CA LYS A 61 -4.13 -6.89 14.88
C LYS A 61 -2.64 -7.13 15.08
N SER A 62 -1.88 -7.20 13.99
CA SER A 62 -0.43 -7.42 14.00
C SER A 62 0.33 -6.21 14.57
N LYS A 63 1.55 -6.45 15.04
CA LYS A 63 2.43 -5.37 15.54
C LYS A 63 2.73 -4.38 14.41
N LEU A 64 2.57 -3.09 14.67
CA LEU A 64 2.72 -2.00 13.70
C LEU A 64 1.87 -2.19 12.44
N ASN A 65 0.81 -2.99 12.54
CA ASN A 65 -0.07 -3.33 11.43
C ASN A 65 0.66 -3.94 10.23
N ALA A 66 1.72 -4.74 10.51
CA ALA A 66 2.44 -5.48 9.47
C ALA A 66 1.51 -6.51 8.80
N VAL A 67 1.66 -6.66 7.49
CA VAL A 67 0.83 -7.59 6.70
C VAL A 67 1.42 -8.99 6.81
N SER A 68 0.85 -9.78 7.72
CA SER A 68 1.15 -11.22 7.90
C SER A 68 0.21 -12.08 7.05
N ASP A 69 0.49 -13.39 7.01
CA ASP A 69 -0.36 -14.37 6.33
C ASP A 69 -1.80 -14.37 6.88
N ALA A 70 -1.96 -14.26 8.22
CA ALA A 70 -3.27 -14.15 8.87
C ALA A 70 -4.00 -12.83 8.52
N VAL A 71 -3.27 -11.73 8.27
CA VAL A 71 -3.85 -10.48 7.77
C VAL A 71 -4.36 -10.67 6.34
N LEU A 72 -3.60 -11.32 5.46
CA LEU A 72 -4.01 -11.59 4.09
C LEU A 72 -5.29 -12.45 4.06
N ASP A 73 -5.34 -13.55 4.83
CA ASP A 73 -6.54 -14.39 4.94
C ASP A 73 -7.75 -13.61 5.49
N GLY A 74 -7.50 -12.81 6.53
CA GLY A 74 -8.54 -11.99 7.12
C GLY A 74 -9.13 -10.97 6.16
N VAL A 75 -8.27 -10.29 5.38
CA VAL A 75 -8.72 -9.31 4.37
C VAL A 75 -9.52 -9.99 3.26
N LEU A 76 -9.08 -11.15 2.76
CA LEU A 76 -9.83 -11.93 1.78
C LEU A 76 -11.23 -12.30 2.31
N SER A 77 -11.29 -12.80 3.55
CA SER A 77 -12.57 -13.15 4.20
C SER A 77 -13.44 -11.91 4.46
N ALA A 78 -12.83 -10.75 4.79
CA ALA A 78 -13.57 -9.50 4.97
C ALA A 78 -14.20 -9.01 3.67
N VAL A 79 -13.51 -9.14 2.52
CA VAL A 79 -14.06 -8.82 1.21
C VAL A 79 -15.23 -9.74 0.87
N GLU A 80 -15.07 -11.06 1.03
CA GLU A 80 -16.15 -12.04 0.78
C GLU A 80 -17.37 -11.77 1.65
N HIS A 81 -17.16 -11.44 2.92
CA HIS A 81 -18.25 -11.08 3.83
C HIS A 81 -18.94 -9.78 3.40
N ALA A 82 -18.18 -8.77 2.99
CA ALA A 82 -18.73 -7.49 2.60
C ALA A 82 -19.58 -7.58 1.34
N GLU A 83 -19.16 -8.33 0.34
CA GLU A 83 -19.91 -8.53 -0.91
C GLU A 83 -21.29 -9.13 -0.71
N THR A 84 -21.51 -9.83 0.40
CA THR A 84 -22.78 -10.47 0.70
C THR A 84 -23.63 -9.68 1.71
N ASN A 85 -22.98 -8.94 2.62
CA ASN A 85 -23.66 -8.43 3.80
C ASN A 85 -23.50 -6.92 4.05
N LEU A 86 -22.61 -6.24 3.30
CA LEU A 86 -22.27 -4.84 3.54
C LEU A 86 -22.34 -4.04 2.24
N ASP A 87 -22.38 -2.72 2.38
CA ASP A 87 -22.41 -1.80 1.24
C ASP A 87 -20.97 -1.40 0.80
N ALA A 88 -20.01 -1.42 1.72
CA ALA A 88 -18.63 -1.00 1.47
C ALA A 88 -17.67 -1.50 2.57
N LEU A 89 -16.35 -1.40 2.29
CA LEU A 89 -15.28 -1.59 3.25
C LEU A 89 -14.43 -0.33 3.42
N VAL A 90 -13.94 -0.12 4.65
CA VAL A 90 -12.89 0.85 4.97
C VAL A 90 -11.74 0.12 5.65
N ILE A 91 -10.51 0.26 5.15
CA ILE A 91 -9.32 -0.22 5.85
C ILE A 91 -8.80 0.92 6.72
N TRP A 92 -8.92 0.78 8.03
CA TRP A 92 -8.51 1.79 9.00
C TRP A 92 -7.93 1.15 10.26
N GLN A 93 -6.88 1.74 10.80
CA GLN A 93 -6.19 1.21 11.97
C GLN A 93 -6.59 1.95 13.24
N THR A 94 -6.99 1.19 14.24
CA THR A 94 -7.37 1.74 15.55
C THR A 94 -6.19 2.34 16.30
N LYS A 95 -4.98 1.84 16.08
CA LYS A 95 -3.73 2.31 16.71
C LYS A 95 -2.56 2.24 15.74
N GLY A 96 -1.57 3.11 15.96
CA GLY A 96 -0.31 3.12 15.25
C GLY A 96 -0.41 3.60 13.80
N PRO A 97 0.58 3.27 12.96
CA PRO A 97 0.60 3.64 11.54
C PRO A 97 -0.46 2.86 10.76
N PHE A 98 -0.70 3.24 9.50
CA PHE A 98 -1.54 2.44 8.60
C PHE A 98 -0.98 1.04 8.43
N SER A 99 0.27 0.92 7.99
CA SER A 99 1.02 -0.35 7.96
C SER A 99 2.51 -0.08 7.66
N VAL A 100 3.39 -0.89 8.26
CA VAL A 100 4.83 -0.87 7.93
C VAL A 100 5.20 -1.83 6.81
N GLY A 101 4.22 -2.47 6.16
CA GLY A 101 4.43 -3.41 5.07
C GLY A 101 4.39 -4.87 5.48
N ALA A 102 4.95 -5.74 4.65
CA ALA A 102 4.93 -7.19 4.85
C ALA A 102 5.70 -7.62 6.11
N ASP A 103 5.21 -8.65 6.79
CA ASP A 103 5.93 -9.29 7.89
C ASP A 103 7.06 -10.17 7.34
N LEU A 104 8.27 -9.61 7.31
CA LEU A 104 9.46 -10.32 6.82
C LEU A 104 9.87 -11.50 7.70
N SER A 105 9.47 -11.56 8.96
CA SER A 105 9.84 -12.64 9.85
C SER A 105 9.27 -14.00 9.41
N ALA A 106 8.10 -13.97 8.76
CA ALA A 106 7.43 -15.16 8.26
C ALA A 106 8.13 -15.82 7.06
N VAL A 107 8.91 -15.05 6.27
CA VAL A 107 9.56 -15.55 5.06
C VAL A 107 10.99 -16.05 5.30
N VAL A 108 11.63 -15.66 6.40
CA VAL A 108 13.00 -16.09 6.73
C VAL A 108 13.17 -17.61 6.76
N PRO A 109 12.30 -18.39 7.41
CA PRO A 109 12.43 -19.85 7.40
C PRO A 109 12.40 -20.45 6.00
N LEU A 110 11.61 -19.91 5.09
CA LEU A 110 11.52 -20.35 3.70
C LEU A 110 12.83 -20.07 2.94
N LEU A 111 13.40 -18.88 3.13
CA LEU A 111 14.69 -18.51 2.54
C LEU A 111 15.83 -19.40 3.05
N GLN A 112 15.88 -19.67 4.37
CA GLN A 112 16.88 -20.55 4.99
C GLN A 112 16.76 -22.00 4.54
N ALA A 113 15.54 -22.47 4.28
CA ALA A 113 15.28 -23.80 3.75
C ALA A 113 15.53 -23.89 2.22
N GLY A 114 15.72 -22.76 1.53
CA GLY A 114 15.79 -22.71 0.07
C GLY A 114 14.48 -23.06 -0.62
N ASP A 115 13.34 -22.96 0.10
CA ASP A 115 11.99 -23.27 -0.43
C ASP A 115 11.42 -22.04 -1.15
N PHE A 116 11.92 -21.78 -2.34
CA PHE A 116 11.52 -20.65 -3.15
C PHE A 116 10.13 -20.81 -3.78
N ASP A 117 9.62 -22.02 -3.89
CA ASP A 117 8.26 -22.27 -4.39
C ASP A 117 7.22 -21.86 -3.32
N ALA A 118 7.45 -22.23 -2.06
CA ALA A 118 6.64 -21.72 -0.96
C ALA A 118 6.76 -20.21 -0.81
N PHE A 119 7.96 -19.64 -0.97
CA PHE A 119 8.18 -18.19 -0.96
C PHE A 119 7.40 -17.47 -2.08
N GLU A 120 7.44 -17.99 -3.31
CA GLU A 120 6.64 -17.45 -4.43
C GLU A 120 5.13 -17.53 -4.13
N SER A 121 4.69 -18.58 -3.47
CA SER A 121 3.28 -18.77 -3.09
C SER A 121 2.79 -17.68 -2.12
N VAL A 122 3.65 -17.23 -1.18
CA VAL A 122 3.37 -16.10 -0.29
C VAL A 122 3.19 -14.81 -1.09
N VAL A 123 4.08 -14.54 -2.04
CA VAL A 123 3.99 -13.36 -2.92
C VAL A 123 2.70 -13.41 -3.75
N ARG A 124 2.38 -14.56 -4.32
CA ARG A 124 1.14 -14.78 -5.09
C ARG A 124 -0.10 -14.53 -4.25
N LYS A 125 -0.11 -14.96 -3.00
CA LYS A 125 -1.21 -14.69 -2.05
C LYS A 125 -1.35 -13.20 -1.78
N PHE A 126 -0.23 -12.49 -1.60
CA PHE A 126 -0.24 -11.05 -1.41
C PHE A 126 -0.85 -10.34 -2.63
N GLN A 127 -0.38 -10.64 -3.84
CA GLN A 127 -0.93 -10.11 -5.09
C GLN A 127 -2.42 -10.41 -5.25
N ARG A 128 -2.84 -11.64 -4.92
CA ARG A 128 -4.27 -12.01 -4.92
C ARG A 128 -5.06 -11.14 -3.95
N THR A 129 -4.51 -10.83 -2.78
CA THR A 129 -5.21 -10.01 -1.78
C THR A 129 -5.36 -8.56 -2.25
N THR A 130 -4.31 -7.95 -2.79
CA THR A 130 -4.37 -6.58 -3.30
C THR A 130 -5.31 -6.46 -4.50
N THR A 131 -5.21 -7.36 -5.49
CA THR A 131 -6.13 -7.36 -6.64
C THR A 131 -7.57 -7.60 -6.20
N ARG A 132 -7.80 -8.44 -5.18
CA ARG A 132 -9.13 -8.73 -4.66
C ARG A 132 -9.78 -7.52 -3.97
N LEU A 133 -9.00 -6.60 -3.38
CA LEU A 133 -9.52 -5.33 -2.86
C LEU A 133 -10.13 -4.48 -3.99
N ARG A 134 -9.41 -4.34 -5.11
CA ARG A 134 -9.88 -3.57 -6.26
C ARG A 134 -11.05 -4.22 -7.00
N ASP A 135 -11.03 -5.56 -7.08
CA ASP A 135 -12.02 -6.34 -7.84
C ASP A 135 -13.27 -6.65 -7.00
N ALA A 136 -13.35 -6.17 -5.77
CA ALA A 136 -14.50 -6.37 -4.91
C ALA A 136 -15.78 -5.77 -5.53
N SER A 137 -16.91 -6.45 -5.39
CA SER A 137 -18.22 -5.94 -5.86
C SER A 137 -18.77 -4.80 -4.98
N VAL A 138 -18.10 -4.48 -3.88
CA VAL A 138 -18.36 -3.34 -3.00
C VAL A 138 -17.14 -2.42 -2.96
N PRO A 139 -17.30 -1.11 -2.81
CA PRO A 139 -16.17 -0.19 -2.76
C PRO A 139 -15.29 -0.41 -1.53
N VAL A 140 -13.98 -0.30 -1.72
CA VAL A 140 -12.97 -0.39 -0.66
C VAL A 140 -12.23 0.94 -0.54
N VAL A 141 -12.28 1.57 0.63
CA VAL A 141 -11.63 2.85 0.92
C VAL A 141 -10.48 2.65 1.91
N GLY A 142 -9.28 3.12 1.54
CA GLY A 142 -8.15 3.17 2.45
C GLY A 142 -8.17 4.44 3.29
N ALA A 143 -8.04 4.32 4.61
CA ALA A 143 -7.97 5.45 5.54
C ALA A 143 -6.58 5.49 6.21
N ALA A 144 -5.64 6.25 5.65
CA ALA A 144 -4.23 6.19 5.96
C ALA A 144 -3.78 7.32 6.90
N GLN A 145 -2.97 6.96 7.91
CA GLN A 145 -2.24 7.90 8.78
C GLN A 145 -0.90 7.30 9.20
N GLY A 146 0.07 8.15 9.50
CA GLY A 146 1.41 7.74 9.89
C GLY A 146 2.13 7.04 8.73
N PHE A 147 2.67 5.85 8.94
CA PHE A 147 3.37 5.10 7.89
C PHE A 147 2.43 4.22 7.08
N ALA A 148 2.56 4.28 5.77
CA ALA A 148 1.99 3.35 4.79
C ALA A 148 3.13 2.91 3.86
N LEU A 149 3.91 1.93 4.31
CA LEU A 149 5.17 1.53 3.66
C LEU A 149 5.07 0.15 3.03
N GLY A 150 5.82 -0.05 1.94
CA GLY A 150 5.89 -1.34 1.26
C GLY A 150 4.53 -1.92 0.95
N GLY A 151 4.26 -3.14 1.37
CA GLY A 151 2.95 -3.78 1.22
C GLY A 151 1.77 -2.96 1.75
N GLY A 152 1.98 -2.08 2.76
CA GLY A 152 0.95 -1.14 3.21
C GLY A 152 0.63 -0.06 2.18
N CYS A 153 1.64 0.43 1.45
CA CYS A 153 1.44 1.30 0.31
C CYS A 153 0.70 0.57 -0.82
N GLU A 154 1.08 -0.69 -1.10
CA GLU A 154 0.43 -1.51 -2.13
C GLU A 154 -1.06 -1.74 -1.83
N PHE A 155 -1.44 -1.95 -0.57
CA PHE A 155 -2.85 -2.01 -0.17
C PHE A 155 -3.60 -0.72 -0.53
N LEU A 156 -3.03 0.46 -0.25
CA LEU A 156 -3.64 1.74 -0.62
C LEU A 156 -3.76 1.91 -2.14
N MET A 157 -2.77 1.46 -2.90
CA MET A 157 -2.76 1.57 -4.36
C MET A 157 -3.90 0.78 -5.02
N TYR A 158 -4.41 -0.25 -4.36
CA TYR A 158 -5.50 -1.12 -4.83
C TYR A 158 -6.86 -0.81 -4.17
N CYS A 159 -6.97 0.18 -3.30
CA CYS A 159 -8.25 0.72 -2.87
C CYS A 159 -8.91 1.56 -3.97
N ASP A 160 -10.24 1.63 -4.00
CA ASP A 160 -10.99 2.49 -4.92
C ASP A 160 -10.74 3.97 -4.67
N HIS A 161 -10.62 4.32 -3.39
CA HIS A 161 -10.31 5.67 -2.94
C HIS A 161 -9.46 5.63 -1.67
N VAL A 162 -8.58 6.61 -1.53
CA VAL A 162 -7.78 6.80 -0.32
C VAL A 162 -8.13 8.13 0.33
N VAL A 163 -8.36 8.08 1.63
CA VAL A 163 -8.38 9.26 2.49
C VAL A 163 -7.10 9.21 3.32
N ALA A 164 -6.22 10.16 3.15
CA ALA A 164 -4.95 10.22 3.86
C ALA A 164 -4.87 11.46 4.77
N ALA A 165 -4.42 11.28 6.00
CA ALA A 165 -4.01 12.42 6.82
C ALA A 165 -2.80 13.10 6.16
N MET A 166 -2.72 14.43 6.23
CA MET A 166 -1.66 15.19 5.56
C MET A 166 -0.25 14.68 5.94
N GLU A 167 -0.04 14.36 7.20
CA GLU A 167 1.24 13.85 7.73
C GLU A 167 1.38 12.33 7.57
N THR A 168 0.93 11.76 6.44
CA THR A 168 1.11 10.36 6.11
C THR A 168 2.38 10.16 5.30
N TYR A 169 3.23 9.25 5.75
CA TYR A 169 4.47 8.84 5.08
C TYR A 169 4.17 7.62 4.20
N VAL A 170 4.29 7.79 2.89
CA VAL A 170 3.94 6.73 1.92
C VAL A 170 5.16 6.37 1.08
N GLY A 171 5.44 5.09 0.91
CA GLY A 171 6.60 4.67 0.10
C GLY A 171 6.64 3.18 -0.18
N LEU A 172 7.20 2.83 -1.34
CA LEU A 172 7.59 1.48 -1.69
C LEU A 172 9.08 1.33 -1.33
N VAL A 173 9.37 0.63 -0.23
CA VAL A 173 10.68 0.66 0.44
C VAL A 173 11.42 -0.68 0.39
N GLU A 174 10.96 -1.60 -0.42
CA GLU A 174 11.43 -2.99 -0.53
C GLU A 174 12.92 -3.07 -0.85
N VAL A 175 13.47 -2.10 -1.56
CA VAL A 175 14.92 -2.01 -1.87
C VAL A 175 15.78 -1.96 -0.61
N GLY A 176 15.25 -1.42 0.50
CA GLY A 176 15.93 -1.40 1.78
C GLY A 176 16.22 -2.78 2.37
N VAL A 177 15.50 -3.80 1.92
CA VAL A 177 15.68 -5.21 2.26
C VAL A 177 16.16 -6.06 1.07
N GLY A 178 16.60 -5.42 -0.02
CA GLY A 178 17.15 -6.10 -1.18
C GLY A 178 16.11 -6.64 -2.17
N LEU A 179 14.87 -6.21 -2.07
CA LEU A 179 13.75 -6.68 -2.87
C LEU A 179 13.13 -5.52 -3.69
N LEU A 180 12.15 -5.84 -4.51
CA LEU A 180 11.31 -4.87 -5.21
C LEU A 180 9.85 -4.99 -4.73
N PRO A 181 8.98 -3.99 -4.96
CA PRO A 181 7.55 -4.12 -4.68
C PRO A 181 6.94 -5.24 -5.51
N ALA A 182 6.33 -6.22 -4.88
CA ALA A 182 5.77 -7.39 -5.56
C ALA A 182 4.37 -7.80 -5.10
N GLY A 183 3.72 -6.98 -4.28
CA GLY A 183 2.30 -7.11 -3.97
C GLY A 183 1.40 -6.37 -4.98
N GLY A 184 1.95 -5.97 -6.13
CA GLY A 184 1.29 -5.25 -7.19
C GLY A 184 1.73 -3.79 -7.34
N GLY A 185 2.73 -3.34 -6.55
CA GLY A 185 3.18 -1.94 -6.56
C GLY A 185 3.76 -1.49 -7.89
N CYS A 186 4.68 -2.26 -8.50
CA CYS A 186 5.22 -1.96 -9.82
C CYS A 186 4.13 -2.06 -10.90
N THR A 187 3.25 -3.05 -10.81
CA THR A 187 2.10 -3.23 -11.72
C THR A 187 1.19 -2.02 -11.71
N ALA A 188 0.78 -1.55 -10.53
CA ALA A 188 -0.06 -0.37 -10.40
C ALA A 188 0.60 0.89 -10.96
N LEU A 189 1.92 1.08 -10.75
CA LEU A 189 2.67 2.20 -11.31
C LEU A 189 2.78 2.11 -12.83
N ALA A 190 3.02 0.92 -13.39
CA ALA A 190 3.05 0.70 -14.85
C ALA A 190 1.68 1.00 -15.49
N GLN A 191 0.59 0.54 -14.88
CA GLN A 191 -0.78 0.80 -15.36
C GLN A 191 -1.14 2.30 -15.27
N ARG A 192 -0.75 2.99 -14.19
CA ARG A 192 -0.94 4.45 -14.05
C ARG A 192 -0.16 5.19 -15.12
N ALA A 193 1.13 4.85 -15.32
CA ALA A 193 1.97 5.47 -16.34
C ALA A 193 1.38 5.31 -17.75
N ALA A 194 0.86 4.13 -18.09
CA ALA A 194 0.20 3.88 -19.37
C ALA A 194 -1.10 4.70 -19.53
N THR A 195 -1.88 4.84 -18.44
CA THR A 195 -3.16 5.58 -18.45
C THR A 195 -2.92 7.10 -18.54
N GLU A 196 -1.86 7.61 -17.92
CA GLU A 196 -1.52 9.04 -17.87
C GLU A 196 -0.61 9.48 -19.03
N ALA A 197 -0.19 8.52 -19.90
CA ALA A 197 0.67 8.82 -21.02
C ALA A 197 -0.03 9.74 -22.04
N VAL A 198 0.58 10.89 -22.30
CA VAL A 198 0.17 11.80 -23.35
C VAL A 198 0.91 11.41 -24.64
N ASP A 199 0.20 11.32 -25.75
CA ASP A 199 0.75 10.94 -27.07
C ASP A 199 1.48 9.58 -27.08
N GLY A 200 1.12 8.68 -26.13
CA GLY A 200 1.73 7.35 -26.01
C GLY A 200 3.13 7.32 -25.38
N ASP A 201 3.63 8.44 -24.84
CA ASP A 201 4.93 8.49 -24.17
C ASP A 201 4.83 7.97 -22.73
N ILE A 202 4.76 6.64 -22.61
CA ILE A 202 4.70 5.92 -21.33
C ILE A 202 5.99 6.12 -20.54
N PHE A 203 7.14 6.12 -21.23
CA PHE A 203 8.45 6.20 -20.57
C PHE A 203 8.59 7.47 -19.73
N ARG A 204 8.08 8.59 -20.22
CA ARG A 204 8.09 9.86 -19.48
C ARG A 204 7.41 9.72 -18.11
N GLN A 205 6.28 8.98 -18.07
CA GLN A 205 5.52 8.77 -16.83
C GLN A 205 6.17 7.76 -15.88
N LEU A 206 7.04 6.86 -16.39
CA LEU A 206 7.73 5.86 -15.57
C LEU A 206 8.96 6.39 -14.85
N LYS A 207 9.59 7.46 -15.33
CA LYS A 207 10.89 7.92 -14.82
C LYS A 207 10.84 8.29 -13.33
N ALA A 208 9.88 9.11 -12.91
CA ALA A 208 9.76 9.53 -11.52
C ALA A 208 9.33 8.39 -10.58
N PRO A 209 8.32 7.55 -10.91
CA PRO A 209 8.02 6.34 -10.17
C PRO A 209 9.20 5.38 -10.04
N PHE A 210 9.94 5.13 -11.12
CA PHE A 210 11.14 4.30 -11.08
C PHE A 210 12.16 4.84 -10.08
N GLU A 211 12.49 6.13 -10.15
CA GLU A 211 13.44 6.74 -9.22
C GLU A 211 12.96 6.64 -7.76
N ALA A 212 11.66 6.83 -7.52
CA ALA A 212 11.08 6.71 -6.20
C ALA A 212 11.22 5.28 -5.64
N VAL A 213 10.90 4.27 -6.44
CA VAL A 213 10.98 2.85 -6.03
C VAL A 213 12.44 2.41 -5.91
N ALA A 214 13.29 2.66 -6.93
CA ALA A 214 14.69 2.20 -6.94
C ALA A 214 15.53 2.82 -5.81
N MET A 215 15.17 4.01 -5.36
CA MET A 215 15.84 4.69 -4.24
C MET A 215 15.13 4.49 -2.89
N GLY A 216 14.02 3.77 -2.85
CA GLY A 216 13.21 3.58 -1.64
C GLY A 216 12.75 4.89 -1.04
N LYS A 217 12.37 5.87 -1.88
CA LYS A 217 11.93 7.18 -1.41
C LYS A 217 10.59 7.06 -0.66
N VAL A 218 10.53 7.74 0.48
CA VAL A 218 9.30 7.86 1.27
C VAL A 218 8.80 9.29 1.19
N ALA A 219 7.59 9.47 0.69
CA ALA A 219 6.89 10.74 0.74
C ALA A 219 6.67 11.15 2.19
N LYS A 220 6.92 12.40 2.51
CA LYS A 220 6.83 12.96 3.88
C LYS A 220 5.46 13.56 4.16
N SER A 221 4.58 13.55 3.19
CA SER A 221 3.19 13.98 3.30
C SER A 221 2.33 13.29 2.26
N ALA A 222 1.01 13.29 2.47
CA ALA A 222 0.06 12.77 1.49
C ALA A 222 0.10 13.57 0.16
N PHE A 223 0.40 14.87 0.20
CA PHE A 223 0.57 15.68 -1.02
C PHE A 223 1.81 15.25 -1.81
N GLU A 224 2.95 15.05 -1.13
CA GLU A 224 4.15 14.54 -1.79
C GLU A 224 3.93 13.13 -2.35
N ALA A 225 3.14 12.28 -1.66
CA ALA A 225 2.76 10.96 -2.17
C ALA A 225 1.92 11.05 -3.46
N GLN A 226 1.06 12.06 -3.58
CA GLN A 226 0.33 12.34 -4.83
C GLN A 226 1.29 12.80 -5.95
N ASP A 227 2.26 13.65 -5.64
CA ASP A 227 3.25 14.12 -6.61
C ASP A 227 4.19 13.00 -7.07
N MET A 228 4.48 12.02 -6.20
CA MET A 228 5.25 10.82 -6.53
C MET A 228 4.44 9.74 -7.26
N GLY A 229 3.13 9.91 -7.43
CA GLY A 229 2.24 8.94 -8.06
C GLY A 229 1.90 7.72 -7.18
N LEU A 230 2.27 7.72 -5.90
CA LEU A 230 1.94 6.66 -4.94
C LEU A 230 0.47 6.75 -4.49
N LEU A 231 -0.04 7.95 -4.30
CA LEU A 231 -1.47 8.25 -4.18
C LEU A 231 -1.98 8.91 -5.47
N ARG A 232 -3.26 8.72 -5.79
CA ARG A 232 -3.87 9.38 -6.95
C ARG A 232 -4.15 10.85 -6.61
N ARG A 233 -4.14 11.73 -7.61
CA ARG A 233 -4.55 13.14 -7.42
C ARG A 233 -6.02 13.27 -6.99
N SER A 234 -6.85 12.27 -7.28
CA SER A 234 -8.24 12.18 -6.84
C SER A 234 -8.42 11.72 -5.40
N ASP A 235 -7.38 11.17 -4.76
CA ASP A 235 -7.43 10.76 -3.37
C ASP A 235 -7.53 11.97 -2.44
N THR A 236 -8.25 11.82 -1.34
CA THR A 236 -8.56 12.93 -0.43
C THR A 236 -7.46 13.09 0.62
N VAL A 237 -6.96 14.32 0.76
CA VAL A 237 -6.04 14.68 1.86
C VAL A 237 -6.80 15.48 2.92
N ILE A 238 -6.70 15.06 4.18
CA ILE A 238 -7.32 15.76 5.30
C ILE A 238 -6.26 16.31 6.26
N LEU A 239 -6.56 17.47 6.85
CA LEU A 239 -5.64 18.15 7.78
C LEU A 239 -5.80 17.66 9.23
N ASN A 240 -7.01 17.25 9.62
CA ASN A 240 -7.29 16.79 10.97
C ASN A 240 -7.39 15.24 11.01
N PRO A 241 -6.37 14.52 11.50
CA PRO A 241 -6.36 13.06 11.53
C PRO A 241 -7.48 12.46 12.37
N ASN A 242 -8.07 13.21 13.31
CA ASN A 242 -9.20 12.74 14.12
C ASN A 242 -10.51 12.64 13.31
N GLU A 243 -10.58 13.24 12.13
CA GLU A 243 -11.71 13.13 11.20
C GLU A 243 -11.51 12.02 10.15
N LEU A 244 -10.35 11.34 10.15
CA LEU A 244 -9.95 10.40 9.11
C LEU A 244 -11.01 9.32 8.85
N LEU A 245 -11.41 8.60 9.87
CA LEU A 245 -12.41 7.53 9.72
C LEU A 245 -13.76 8.09 9.28
N TYR A 246 -14.19 9.23 9.83
CA TYR A 246 -15.45 9.86 9.41
C TYR A 246 -15.46 10.16 7.90
N VAL A 247 -14.40 10.78 7.40
CA VAL A 247 -14.30 11.14 5.96
C VAL A 247 -14.24 9.88 5.10
N ALA A 248 -13.49 8.85 5.52
CA ALA A 248 -13.43 7.58 4.81
C ALA A 248 -14.79 6.87 4.74
N LEU A 249 -15.56 6.88 5.83
CA LEU A 249 -16.92 6.33 5.85
C LEU A 249 -17.87 7.13 4.92
N GLN A 250 -17.72 8.46 4.82
CA GLN A 250 -18.52 9.25 3.86
C GLN A 250 -18.18 8.91 2.42
N TRP A 251 -16.89 8.73 2.09
CA TRP A 251 -16.48 8.28 0.76
C TRP A 251 -16.98 6.88 0.43
N ALA A 252 -16.84 5.93 1.37
CA ALA A 252 -17.34 4.57 1.19
C ALA A 252 -18.86 4.55 0.92
N ARG A 253 -19.62 5.35 1.67
CA ARG A 253 -21.07 5.49 1.48
C ARG A 253 -21.41 6.12 0.13
N ALA A 254 -20.74 7.22 -0.23
CA ALA A 254 -20.98 7.91 -1.49
C ALA A 254 -20.70 7.02 -2.70
N LEU A 255 -19.61 6.25 -2.67
CA LEU A 255 -19.28 5.27 -3.71
C LEU A 255 -20.36 4.20 -3.81
N ALA A 256 -20.75 3.58 -2.69
CA ALA A 256 -21.78 2.54 -2.67
C ALA A 256 -23.13 3.03 -3.23
N GLU A 257 -23.55 4.24 -2.86
CA GLU A 257 -24.83 4.83 -3.27
C GLU A 257 -24.81 5.40 -4.70
N SER A 258 -23.62 5.55 -5.32
CA SER A 258 -23.48 6.07 -6.70
C SER A 258 -23.54 5.01 -7.80
N GLY A 259 -23.96 3.78 -7.49
CA GLY A 259 -24.00 2.69 -8.47
C GLY A 259 -22.62 2.12 -8.76
N TYR A 260 -21.83 1.91 -7.72
CA TYR A 260 -20.47 1.38 -7.78
C TYR A 260 -20.37 0.10 -8.63
N ARG A 261 -19.29 0.04 -9.39
CA ARG A 261 -18.84 -1.17 -10.11
C ARG A 261 -17.32 -1.24 -10.03
N PRO A 262 -16.73 -2.42 -9.77
CA PRO A 262 -15.30 -2.57 -9.77
C PRO A 262 -14.70 -2.23 -11.14
N LEU A 263 -13.50 -1.67 -11.11
CA LEU A 263 -12.73 -1.42 -12.32
C LEU A 263 -12.20 -2.74 -12.84
N LEU A 264 -12.68 -3.17 -14.00
CA LEU A 264 -12.17 -4.38 -14.65
C LEU A 264 -10.73 -4.16 -15.09
N PRO A 265 -9.83 -5.14 -14.88
CA PRO A 265 -8.48 -5.10 -15.41
C PRO A 265 -8.50 -4.88 -16.92
N LYS A 266 -7.67 -3.96 -17.41
CA LYS A 266 -7.51 -3.70 -18.84
C LYS A 266 -6.09 -4.09 -19.25
N THR A 267 -5.91 -4.45 -20.52
CA THR A 267 -4.59 -4.46 -21.12
C THR A 267 -4.06 -3.03 -21.18
N VAL A 268 -2.76 -2.88 -21.00
CA VAL A 268 -2.07 -1.60 -21.09
C VAL A 268 -0.84 -1.72 -21.97
N PRO A 269 -0.54 -0.71 -22.80
CA PRO A 269 0.70 -0.68 -23.54
C PRO A 269 1.87 -0.46 -22.58
N VAL A 270 3.03 -1.04 -22.90
CA VAL A 270 4.23 -0.96 -22.06
C VAL A 270 5.39 -0.23 -22.77
N ALA A 271 6.36 0.25 -21.99
CA ALA A 271 7.54 0.93 -22.52
C ALA A 271 8.57 -0.06 -23.14
N GLY A 272 8.55 -1.31 -22.71
CA GLY A 272 9.36 -2.41 -23.25
C GLY A 272 10.88 -2.18 -23.14
N ARG A 273 11.65 -2.88 -23.99
CA ARG A 273 13.12 -2.89 -23.98
C ARG A 273 13.75 -1.50 -24.03
N THR A 274 13.18 -0.59 -24.80
CA THR A 274 13.70 0.78 -24.90
C THR A 274 13.58 1.52 -23.57
N GLY A 275 12.46 1.36 -22.88
CA GLY A 275 12.27 1.90 -21.53
C GLY A 275 13.26 1.32 -20.54
N ILE A 276 13.43 -0.01 -20.53
CA ILE A 276 14.40 -0.72 -19.68
C ILE A 276 15.82 -0.17 -19.89
N ALA A 277 16.30 -0.09 -21.14
CA ALA A 277 17.64 0.37 -21.45
C ALA A 277 17.90 1.81 -20.94
N ASN A 278 16.90 2.69 -21.06
CA ASN A 278 17.03 4.05 -20.57
C ASN A 278 17.11 4.10 -19.02
N LEU A 279 16.30 3.30 -18.31
CA LEU A 279 16.34 3.24 -16.85
C LEU A 279 17.64 2.59 -16.35
N GLN A 280 18.11 1.53 -17.01
CA GLN A 280 19.41 0.90 -16.71
C GLN A 280 20.57 1.89 -16.90
N THR A 281 20.51 2.76 -17.90
CA THR A 281 21.54 3.80 -18.11
C THR A 281 21.60 4.76 -16.93
N ILE A 282 20.45 5.13 -16.34
CA ILE A 282 20.41 5.96 -15.14
C ILE A 282 21.10 5.25 -13.97
N MET A 283 20.79 3.98 -13.74
CA MET A 283 21.38 3.18 -12.67
C MET A 283 22.88 2.97 -12.87
N ALA A 284 23.33 2.70 -14.10
CA ALA A 284 24.76 2.54 -14.42
C ALA A 284 25.56 3.81 -14.12
N ASN A 285 25.01 4.99 -14.42
CA ASN A 285 25.64 6.25 -14.06
C ASN A 285 25.72 6.46 -12.54
N MET A 286 24.72 6.04 -11.80
CA MET A 286 24.71 6.13 -10.34
C MET A 286 25.71 5.17 -9.69
N GLU A 287 25.83 3.95 -10.22
CA GLU A 287 26.81 2.96 -9.77
C GLU A 287 28.24 3.44 -10.07
N ALA A 288 28.51 3.86 -11.30
CA ALA A 288 29.81 4.40 -11.70
C ALA A 288 30.22 5.63 -10.90
N GLY A 289 29.24 6.43 -10.43
CA GLY A 289 29.45 7.56 -9.52
C GLY A 289 29.60 7.17 -8.05
N GLY A 290 29.43 5.90 -7.69
CA GLY A 290 29.51 5.43 -6.30
C GLY A 290 28.31 5.83 -5.42
N PHE A 291 27.17 6.20 -6.02
CA PHE A 291 25.96 6.58 -5.30
C PHE A 291 25.12 5.37 -4.86
N ILE A 292 25.28 4.24 -5.53
CA ILE A 292 24.60 2.98 -5.26
C ILE A 292 25.61 1.82 -5.32
N SER A 293 25.27 0.70 -4.64
CA SER A 293 26.05 -0.53 -4.70
C SER A 293 25.73 -1.34 -5.98
N GLU A 294 26.58 -2.32 -6.31
CA GLU A 294 26.33 -3.29 -7.38
C GLU A 294 24.98 -4.02 -7.16
N HIS A 295 24.65 -4.35 -5.91
CA HIS A 295 23.38 -5.00 -5.59
C HIS A 295 22.19 -4.04 -5.74
N ASP A 296 22.34 -2.75 -5.41
CA ASP A 296 21.30 -1.74 -5.69
C ASP A 296 21.08 -1.61 -7.20
N TYR A 297 22.14 -1.69 -8.01
CA TYR A 297 22.04 -1.71 -9.48
C TYR A 297 21.21 -2.91 -9.96
N LEU A 298 21.52 -4.12 -9.47
CA LEU A 298 20.75 -5.33 -9.81
C LEU A 298 19.27 -5.20 -9.46
N ILE A 299 18.95 -4.66 -8.27
CA ILE A 299 17.56 -4.43 -7.86
C ILE A 299 16.89 -3.43 -8.79
N GLY A 300 17.56 -2.31 -9.11
CA GLY A 300 17.05 -1.29 -10.04
C GLY A 300 16.80 -1.85 -11.44
N GLU A 301 17.67 -2.76 -11.94
CA GLU A 301 17.45 -3.47 -13.19
C GLU A 301 16.16 -4.30 -13.16
N LYS A 302 15.91 -5.05 -12.09
CA LYS A 302 14.68 -5.83 -11.93
C LYS A 302 13.44 -4.94 -11.83
N ILE A 303 13.53 -3.80 -11.14
CA ILE A 303 12.45 -2.79 -11.08
C ILE A 303 12.18 -2.22 -12.48
N ALA A 304 13.22 -1.89 -13.27
CA ALA A 304 13.06 -1.40 -14.63
C ALA A 304 12.32 -2.41 -15.53
N VAL A 305 12.67 -3.69 -15.43
CA VAL A 305 11.98 -4.77 -16.17
C VAL A 305 10.51 -4.85 -15.78
N ALA A 306 10.19 -4.83 -14.48
CA ALA A 306 8.81 -4.92 -14.00
C ALA A 306 7.98 -3.70 -14.44
N LEU A 307 8.50 -2.49 -14.28
CA LEU A 307 7.80 -1.24 -14.63
C LEU A 307 7.62 -1.05 -16.13
N CYS A 308 8.59 -1.49 -16.93
CA CYS A 308 8.52 -1.37 -18.40
C CYS A 308 7.78 -2.52 -19.08
N GLY A 309 7.25 -3.49 -18.33
CA GLY A 309 6.44 -4.59 -18.86
C GLY A 309 7.25 -5.73 -19.49
N GLY A 310 8.54 -5.86 -19.13
CA GLY A 310 9.40 -6.95 -19.60
C GLY A 310 10.18 -6.63 -20.87
N GLU A 311 11.05 -7.58 -21.28
CA GLU A 311 11.91 -7.45 -22.45
C GLU A 311 11.18 -7.74 -23.77
N ILE A 312 10.10 -7.02 -23.99
CA ILE A 312 9.29 -7.02 -25.21
C ILE A 312 9.37 -5.66 -25.91
N ASP A 313 8.80 -5.53 -27.09
CA ASP A 313 8.81 -4.25 -27.79
C ASP A 313 7.84 -3.26 -27.15
N GLY A 314 8.21 -1.98 -27.16
CA GLY A 314 7.38 -0.90 -26.66
C GLY A 314 6.07 -0.78 -27.44
N GLY A 315 4.99 -0.43 -26.76
CA GLY A 315 3.65 -0.30 -27.33
C GLY A 315 2.85 -1.62 -27.40
N ILE A 316 3.47 -2.77 -27.09
CA ILE A 316 2.74 -4.03 -26.95
C ILE A 316 1.83 -3.93 -25.73
N GLU A 317 0.58 -4.34 -25.89
CA GLU A 317 -0.37 -4.43 -24.81
C GLU A 317 -0.20 -5.74 -24.03
N VAL A 318 -0.14 -5.61 -22.71
CA VAL A 318 -0.07 -6.73 -21.77
C VAL A 318 -1.19 -6.65 -20.74
N ASP A 319 -1.61 -7.77 -20.23
CA ASP A 319 -2.57 -7.84 -19.15
C ASP A 319 -1.88 -7.71 -17.77
N GLU A 320 -2.69 -7.56 -16.75
CA GLU A 320 -2.20 -7.43 -15.37
C GLU A 320 -1.49 -8.71 -14.88
N ALA A 321 -1.96 -9.88 -15.30
CA ALA A 321 -1.36 -11.16 -14.90
C ALA A 321 0.08 -11.27 -15.38
N TRP A 322 0.36 -10.74 -16.57
CA TRP A 322 1.73 -10.60 -17.11
C TRP A 322 2.60 -9.72 -16.21
N LEU A 323 2.15 -8.51 -15.87
CA LEU A 323 2.89 -7.56 -15.03
C LEU A 323 3.15 -8.12 -13.63
N LEU A 324 2.13 -8.68 -12.98
CA LEU A 324 2.26 -9.35 -11.68
C LEU A 324 3.22 -10.57 -11.75
N GLY A 325 3.26 -11.26 -12.89
CA GLY A 325 4.21 -12.33 -13.15
C GLY A 325 5.65 -11.85 -13.15
N LEU A 326 5.94 -10.70 -13.80
CA LEU A 326 7.26 -10.09 -13.82
C LEU A 326 7.73 -9.68 -12.41
N GLU A 327 6.85 -9.06 -11.61
CA GLU A 327 7.15 -8.73 -10.21
C GLU A 327 7.55 -9.97 -9.42
N ARG A 328 6.74 -11.05 -9.48
CA ARG A 328 7.02 -12.29 -8.73
C ARG A 328 8.35 -12.90 -9.13
N GLN A 329 8.59 -13.03 -10.44
CA GLN A 329 9.83 -13.60 -10.95
C GLN A 329 11.05 -12.81 -10.47
N ALA A 330 10.99 -11.49 -10.55
CA ALA A 330 12.05 -10.60 -10.11
C ALA A 330 12.25 -10.67 -8.58
N PHE A 331 11.16 -10.71 -7.81
CA PHE A 331 11.19 -10.81 -6.36
C PHE A 331 11.86 -12.10 -5.89
N VAL A 332 11.47 -13.25 -6.46
CA VAL A 332 12.08 -14.54 -6.17
C VAL A 332 13.53 -14.60 -6.60
N ALA A 333 13.88 -14.04 -7.77
CA ALA A 333 15.26 -13.98 -8.25
C ALA A 333 16.16 -13.19 -7.28
N LEU A 334 15.70 -12.03 -6.79
CA LEU A 334 16.43 -11.24 -5.80
C LEU A 334 16.55 -11.96 -4.46
N ALA A 335 15.49 -12.61 -3.99
CA ALA A 335 15.49 -13.36 -2.73
C ALA A 335 16.50 -14.52 -2.71
N ARG A 336 16.90 -15.05 -3.88
CA ARG A 336 17.94 -16.08 -4.02
C ARG A 336 19.35 -15.56 -3.78
N THR A 337 19.58 -14.24 -3.85
CA THR A 337 20.92 -13.65 -3.69
C THR A 337 21.32 -13.59 -2.22
N GLU A 338 22.60 -13.83 -1.93
CA GLU A 338 23.16 -13.73 -0.58
C GLU A 338 23.02 -12.31 -0.02
N GLN A 339 23.18 -11.29 -0.89
CA GLN A 339 23.08 -9.88 -0.51
C GLN A 339 21.68 -9.52 -0.02
N THR A 340 20.63 -9.98 -0.70
CA THR A 340 19.24 -9.76 -0.25
C THR A 340 18.98 -10.47 1.08
N GLN A 341 19.43 -11.73 1.24
CA GLN A 341 19.25 -12.45 2.49
C GLN A 341 19.98 -11.76 3.64
N ALA A 342 21.17 -11.21 3.40
CA ALA A 342 21.92 -10.41 4.38
C ALA A 342 21.17 -9.11 4.74
N ARG A 343 20.53 -8.43 3.76
CA ARG A 343 19.71 -7.23 4.02
C ARG A 343 18.49 -7.54 4.88
N ILE A 344 17.78 -8.64 4.58
CA ILE A 344 16.61 -9.07 5.36
C ILE A 344 17.03 -9.39 6.81
N ASP A 345 18.09 -10.18 6.99
CA ASP A 345 18.59 -10.55 8.31
C ASP A 345 19.04 -9.33 9.12
N HIS A 346 19.75 -8.39 8.48
CA HIS A 346 20.18 -7.14 9.11
C HIS A 346 18.99 -6.27 9.53
N MET A 347 17.99 -6.12 8.66
CA MET A 347 16.77 -5.36 8.96
C MET A 347 16.05 -5.93 10.17
N LEU A 348 15.87 -7.24 10.24
CA LEU A 348 15.19 -7.91 11.36
C LEU A 348 15.96 -7.75 12.67
N LYS A 349 17.29 -7.77 12.64
CA LYS A 349 18.14 -7.64 13.82
C LYS A 349 18.27 -6.20 14.31
N THR A 350 18.30 -5.22 13.41
CA THR A 350 18.68 -3.83 13.75
C THR A 350 17.57 -2.81 13.52
N GLY A 351 16.55 -3.15 12.75
CA GLY A 351 15.54 -2.21 12.27
C GLY A 351 16.07 -1.18 11.26
N LYS A 352 17.26 -1.39 10.68
CA LYS A 352 17.91 -0.47 9.74
C LYS A 352 18.27 -1.17 8.44
N PRO A 353 18.22 -0.48 7.29
CA PRO A 353 18.64 -1.05 6.01
C PRO A 353 20.17 -1.26 6.01
N LEU A 354 20.60 -2.37 5.39
CA LEU A 354 21.99 -2.64 5.04
C LEU A 354 22.21 -2.22 3.58
N ARG A 355 23.35 -1.61 3.30
CA ARG A 355 23.83 -1.43 1.94
C ARG A 355 25.11 -2.25 1.74
N ASN A 356 25.07 -3.20 0.83
CA ASN A 356 26.14 -4.15 0.51
C ASN A 356 26.32 -4.27 -1.00
#